data_af47efed10b2dbb8cd252ce1868a3444
#
_entry.id   af47efed10b2dbb8cd252ce1868a3444
#
_cell.length_a   1.000
_cell.length_b   1.000
_cell.length_c   1.000
_cell.angle_alpha   90.00
_cell.angle_beta   90.00
_cell.angle_gamma   90.00
#
_symmetry.space_group_name_H-M   'P 1'
#
loop_
_entity.id
_entity.type
_entity.pdbx_description
1 polymer ?
#
loop_
_entity_poly.entity_id
_entity_poly.type
_entity_poly.pdbx_seq_one_letter_code
_entity_poly.pdbx_strand_id
1 'polypeptide(L)'
;MRKLIIVVASLLVVVLFILLGFQQTHPLPEPDNNRQSTATGEGIADALDAIYFDVSIMGVQDATAERLASDFGVDTSCLSAVYGRYTDGRFGIADVILVVPKPGQEASARDLLVTIRTSRAGLFANYDIYGASELAENGVIYTLGDYYVLLMINDTDHVRELLEQYIPT
;
A
#
# COMPACT_ATOMS: atom_id res chain seq x y z
N MET A 1 -41.21 -40.24 10.48
CA MET A 1 -40.27 -40.33 9.36
C MET A 1 -40.32 -39.11 8.41
N ARG A 2 -41.48 -38.64 7.91
CA ARG A 2 -41.54 -37.47 7.00
C ARG A 2 -40.94 -36.16 7.54
N LYS A 3 -41.14 -35.85 8.85
CA LYS A 3 -40.60 -34.62 9.46
C LYS A 3 -39.07 -34.62 9.58
N LEU A 4 -38.48 -35.82 9.80
CA LEU A 4 -37.01 -35.96 9.89
C LEU A 4 -36.32 -35.72 8.52
N ILE A 5 -36.94 -36.19 7.44
CA ILE A 5 -36.43 -36.03 6.06
C ILE A 5 -36.41 -34.53 5.66
N ILE A 6 -37.43 -33.78 6.05
CA ILE A 6 -37.51 -32.33 5.73
C ILE A 6 -36.41 -31.55 6.47
N VAL A 7 -36.14 -31.88 7.74
CA VAL A 7 -35.09 -31.21 8.52
C VAL A 7 -33.69 -31.51 7.94
N VAL A 8 -33.42 -32.76 7.57
CA VAL A 8 -32.13 -33.14 6.96
C VAL A 8 -31.95 -32.49 5.59
N ALA A 9 -33.01 -32.41 4.76
CA ALA A 9 -32.95 -31.75 3.46
C ALA A 9 -32.69 -30.24 3.60
N SER A 10 -33.30 -29.55 4.58
CA SER A 10 -33.05 -28.12 4.84
C SER A 10 -31.65 -27.87 5.32
N LEU A 11 -31.09 -28.74 6.16
CA LEU A 11 -29.71 -28.60 6.64
C LEU A 11 -28.69 -28.76 5.51
N LEU A 12 -28.96 -29.70 4.58
CA LEU A 12 -28.08 -29.96 3.43
C LEU A 12 -28.06 -28.78 2.43
N VAL A 13 -29.18 -28.11 2.22
CA VAL A 13 -29.27 -26.91 1.39
C VAL A 13 -28.49 -25.73 2.00
N VAL A 14 -28.58 -25.53 3.31
CA VAL A 14 -27.84 -24.48 4.00
C VAL A 14 -26.32 -24.71 3.92
N VAL A 15 -25.87 -25.95 4.12
CA VAL A 15 -24.45 -26.32 3.98
C VAL A 15 -23.95 -26.11 2.54
N LEU A 16 -24.79 -26.45 1.55
CA LEU A 16 -24.45 -26.24 0.13
C LEU A 16 -24.32 -24.74 -0.22
N PHE A 17 -25.19 -23.88 0.31
CA PHE A 17 -25.09 -22.44 0.13
C PHE A 17 -23.86 -21.83 0.82
N ILE A 18 -23.46 -22.33 2.00
CA ILE A 18 -22.24 -21.92 2.68
C ILE A 18 -21.01 -22.34 1.86
N LEU A 19 -20.97 -23.55 1.33
CA LEU A 19 -19.86 -24.04 0.50
C LEU A 19 -19.75 -23.30 -0.84
N LEU A 20 -20.88 -22.90 -1.46
CA LEU A 20 -20.88 -22.13 -2.71
C LEU A 20 -20.58 -20.64 -2.46
N GLY A 21 -20.88 -20.10 -1.29
CA GLY A 21 -20.59 -18.72 -0.89
C GLY A 21 -19.10 -18.47 -0.62
N PHE A 22 -18.33 -19.50 -0.26
CA PHE A 22 -16.88 -19.38 0.00
C PHE A 22 -16.02 -19.43 -1.27
N GLN A 23 -16.58 -19.63 -2.47
CA GLN A 23 -15.83 -19.65 -3.73
C GLN A 23 -15.87 -18.33 -4.53
N GLN A 24 -16.38 -17.26 -3.94
CA GLN A 24 -16.09 -15.93 -4.49
C GLN A 24 -14.74 -15.44 -3.94
N THR A 25 -13.66 -16.15 -4.28
CA THR A 25 -12.36 -15.50 -4.39
C THR A 25 -12.51 -14.47 -5.50
N HIS A 26 -12.60 -13.19 -5.15
CA HIS A 26 -12.39 -12.13 -6.12
C HIS A 26 -10.99 -12.40 -6.71
N PRO A 27 -10.86 -12.72 -7.99
CA PRO A 27 -9.53 -12.80 -8.58
C PRO A 27 -8.89 -11.44 -8.40
N LEU A 28 -7.65 -11.41 -7.90
CA LEU A 28 -6.80 -10.24 -8.01
C LEU A 28 -6.90 -9.74 -9.45
N PRO A 29 -7.02 -8.43 -9.71
CA PRO A 29 -6.96 -7.92 -11.06
C PRO A 29 -5.68 -8.45 -11.71
N GLU A 30 -5.81 -9.30 -12.72
CA GLU A 30 -4.66 -9.77 -13.47
C GLU A 30 -3.99 -8.56 -14.12
N PRO A 31 -2.65 -8.44 -14.02
CA PRO A 31 -1.93 -7.35 -14.69
C PRO A 31 -2.21 -7.45 -16.19
N ASP A 32 -2.69 -6.36 -16.76
CA ASP A 32 -2.96 -6.26 -18.19
C ASP A 32 -1.63 -6.23 -18.96
N ASN A 33 -1.12 -7.41 -19.31
CA ASN A 33 0.13 -7.62 -20.06
C ASN A 33 0.15 -6.97 -21.44
N ASN A 34 -0.91 -6.27 -21.85
CA ASN A 34 -1.00 -5.61 -23.16
C ASN A 34 -0.76 -4.09 -23.09
N ARG A 35 -0.47 -3.55 -21.91
CA ARG A 35 -0.07 -2.15 -21.77
C ARG A 35 1.45 -2.04 -21.99
N GLN A 36 1.86 -1.62 -23.19
CA GLN A 36 3.15 -0.98 -23.38
C GLN A 36 3.13 0.33 -22.60
N SER A 37 3.55 0.26 -21.36
CA SER A 37 3.46 1.35 -20.41
C SER A 37 4.79 2.09 -20.38
N THR A 38 4.78 3.30 -20.89
CA THR A 38 5.41 4.38 -20.12
C THR A 38 4.70 4.36 -18.76
N ALA A 39 5.44 4.28 -17.64
CA ALA A 39 4.89 4.25 -16.30
C ALA A 39 3.92 5.43 -16.13
N THR A 40 2.65 5.18 -16.38
CA THR A 40 1.59 6.18 -16.25
C THR A 40 1.06 6.06 -14.82
N GLY A 41 0.53 7.15 -14.29
CA GLY A 41 -0.12 7.14 -12.97
C GLY A 41 -1.18 6.05 -12.79
N GLU A 42 -1.72 5.50 -13.88
CA GLU A 42 -2.66 4.36 -13.87
C GLU A 42 -2.01 3.06 -13.36
N GLY A 43 -0.81 2.70 -13.82
CA GLY A 43 -0.12 1.50 -13.34
C GLY A 43 0.22 1.57 -11.85
N ILE A 44 0.56 2.77 -11.36
CA ILE A 44 0.81 2.98 -9.92
C ILE A 44 -0.49 2.86 -9.12
N ALA A 45 -1.60 3.40 -9.63
CA ALA A 45 -2.90 3.27 -8.97
C ALA A 45 -3.32 1.81 -8.84
N ASP A 46 -3.18 1.02 -9.90
CA ASP A 46 -3.47 -0.42 -9.90
C ASP A 46 -2.57 -1.17 -8.90
N ALA A 47 -1.27 -0.83 -8.83
CA ALA A 47 -0.34 -1.40 -7.86
C ALA A 47 -0.78 -1.08 -6.41
N LEU A 48 -1.13 0.17 -6.15
CA LEU A 48 -1.59 0.59 -4.82
C LEU A 48 -2.91 -0.09 -4.45
N ASP A 49 -3.83 -0.26 -5.38
CA ASP A 49 -5.08 -0.98 -5.13
C ASP A 49 -4.81 -2.45 -4.79
N ALA A 50 -3.89 -3.11 -5.50
CA ALA A 50 -3.48 -4.49 -5.19
C ALA A 50 -2.79 -4.59 -3.82
N ILE A 51 -1.86 -3.69 -3.50
CA ILE A 51 -1.16 -3.65 -2.21
C ILE A 51 -2.14 -3.45 -1.05
N TYR A 52 -3.07 -2.51 -1.18
CA TYR A 52 -4.00 -2.17 -0.09
C TYR A 52 -5.26 -3.02 -0.05
N PHE A 53 -5.43 -3.98 -0.96
CA PHE A 53 -6.59 -4.87 -0.99
C PHE A 53 -6.77 -5.66 0.33
N ASP A 54 -5.67 -6.17 0.90
CA ASP A 54 -5.67 -6.96 2.14
C ASP A 54 -5.19 -6.16 3.36
N VAL A 55 -4.90 -4.87 3.22
CA VAL A 55 -4.43 -4.02 4.32
C VAL A 55 -5.62 -3.55 5.15
N SER A 56 -5.84 -4.21 6.29
CA SER A 56 -6.92 -3.88 7.24
C SER A 56 -6.46 -2.84 8.26
N ILE A 57 -6.19 -1.61 7.80
CA ILE A 57 -5.82 -0.49 8.66
C ILE A 57 -6.70 0.73 8.37
N MET A 58 -7.06 1.48 9.42
CA MET A 58 -7.82 2.72 9.27
C MET A 58 -6.89 3.92 9.09
N GLY A 59 -7.43 5.01 8.55
CA GLY A 59 -6.70 6.27 8.40
C GLY A 59 -5.77 6.31 7.20
N VAL A 60 -5.94 5.40 6.22
CA VAL A 60 -5.22 5.44 4.94
C VAL A 60 -5.70 6.63 4.12
N GLN A 61 -4.75 7.37 3.56
CA GLN A 61 -4.99 8.54 2.72
C GLN A 61 -3.99 8.58 1.57
N ASP A 62 -4.38 9.23 0.47
CA ASP A 62 -3.49 9.37 -0.69
C ASP A 62 -2.33 10.32 -0.38
N ALA A 63 -1.14 9.96 -0.85
CA ALA A 63 0.03 10.81 -0.79
C ALA A 63 -0.03 11.85 -1.91
N THR A 64 -0.03 13.13 -1.53
CA THR A 64 0.14 14.27 -2.43
C THR A 64 1.27 15.17 -1.93
N ALA A 65 1.83 16.00 -2.79
CA ALA A 65 2.89 16.94 -2.40
C ALA A 65 2.45 17.85 -1.25
N GLU A 66 1.21 18.36 -1.31
CA GLU A 66 0.63 19.24 -0.28
C GLU A 66 0.47 18.51 1.05
N ARG A 67 -0.01 17.26 1.03
CA ARG A 67 -0.16 16.47 2.25
C ARG A 67 1.18 16.08 2.86
N LEU A 68 2.15 15.67 2.06
CA LEU A 68 3.49 15.36 2.57
C LEU A 68 4.12 16.59 3.23
N ALA A 69 3.98 17.78 2.60
CA ALA A 69 4.46 19.03 3.18
C ALA A 69 3.75 19.38 4.49
N SER A 70 2.41 19.23 4.54
CA SER A 70 1.59 19.54 5.72
C SER A 70 1.87 18.59 6.88
N ASP A 71 1.86 17.28 6.60
CA ASP A 71 1.85 16.25 7.65
C ASP A 71 3.25 15.93 8.19
N PHE A 72 4.29 16.09 7.34
CA PHE A 72 5.68 15.79 7.71
C PHE A 72 6.60 17.01 7.77
N GLY A 73 6.10 18.19 7.39
CA GLY A 73 6.89 19.42 7.39
C GLY A 73 8.04 19.41 6.39
N VAL A 74 7.92 18.67 5.27
CA VAL A 74 8.96 18.54 4.25
C VAL A 74 8.76 19.52 3.09
N ASP A 75 9.85 19.97 2.47
CA ASP A 75 9.78 20.77 1.25
C ASP A 75 9.65 19.86 0.02
N THR A 76 8.49 19.88 -0.61
CA THR A 76 8.16 19.09 -1.79
C THR A 76 8.50 19.79 -3.12
N SER A 77 9.13 20.97 -3.08
CA SER A 77 9.47 21.75 -4.28
C SER A 77 10.46 21.03 -5.22
N CYS A 78 11.24 20.08 -4.69
CA CYS A 78 12.15 19.22 -5.44
C CYS A 78 11.47 18.13 -6.27
N LEU A 79 10.15 17.91 -6.09
CA LEU A 79 9.42 16.82 -6.72
C LEU A 79 8.67 17.30 -7.97
N SER A 80 8.62 16.45 -8.99
CA SER A 80 7.77 16.61 -10.17
C SER A 80 6.44 15.86 -10.02
N ALA A 81 6.42 14.73 -9.27
CA ALA A 81 5.22 13.98 -8.98
C ALA A 81 5.34 13.25 -7.65
N VAL A 82 4.18 12.96 -7.03
CA VAL A 82 4.03 12.16 -5.83
C VAL A 82 2.88 11.18 -6.05
N TYR A 83 3.09 9.94 -5.67
CA TYR A 83 2.09 8.88 -5.68
C TYR A 83 2.19 8.08 -4.37
N GLY A 84 1.14 7.36 -4.04
CA GLY A 84 1.18 6.46 -2.90
C GLY A 84 0.01 6.64 -1.95
N ARG A 85 0.05 5.83 -0.90
CA ARG A 85 -0.87 5.91 0.23
C ARG A 85 -0.07 5.81 1.53
N TYR A 86 -0.56 6.46 2.56
CA TYR A 86 0.01 6.41 3.90
C TYR A 86 -1.07 6.55 4.96
N THR A 87 -0.76 6.14 6.18
CA THR A 87 -1.69 6.24 7.31
C THR A 87 -1.54 7.58 8.03
N ASP A 88 -2.60 8.01 8.73
CA ASP A 88 -2.54 9.16 9.61
C ASP A 88 -1.80 8.90 10.95
N GLY A 89 -1.36 7.65 11.16
CA GLY A 89 -0.57 7.22 12.33
C GLY A 89 -1.39 6.89 13.58
N ARG A 90 -2.71 7.10 13.58
CA ARG A 90 -3.55 6.83 14.76
C ARG A 90 -3.78 5.33 15.02
N PHE A 91 -3.69 4.51 13.99
CA PHE A 91 -4.01 3.08 14.03
C PHE A 91 -2.84 2.19 13.61
N GLY A 92 -1.63 2.73 13.53
CA GLY A 92 -0.44 2.04 13.06
C GLY A 92 0.12 2.64 11.78
N ILE A 93 0.93 1.88 11.07
CA ILE A 93 1.63 2.32 9.86
C ILE A 93 1.44 1.31 8.72
N ALA A 94 1.13 1.81 7.55
CA ALA A 94 1.15 1.10 6.28
C ALA A 94 1.34 2.15 5.18
N ASP A 95 2.60 2.55 4.98
CA ASP A 95 2.95 3.67 4.11
C ASP A 95 3.73 3.16 2.88
N VAL A 96 3.22 3.48 1.69
CA VAL A 96 3.84 3.24 0.38
C VAL A 96 3.87 4.58 -0.34
N ILE A 97 5.03 5.20 -0.44
CA ILE A 97 5.21 6.55 -1.02
C ILE A 97 6.21 6.47 -2.16
N LEU A 98 5.80 6.90 -3.34
CA LEU A 98 6.63 7.02 -4.52
C LEU A 98 6.74 8.49 -4.92
N VAL A 99 7.95 8.95 -5.16
CA VAL A 99 8.20 10.32 -5.60
C VAL A 99 9.07 10.35 -6.86
N VAL A 100 8.78 11.28 -7.76
CA VAL A 100 9.60 11.55 -8.94
C VAL A 100 10.33 12.86 -8.70
N PRO A 101 11.66 12.89 -8.65
CA PRO A 101 12.42 14.12 -8.51
C PRO A 101 12.32 14.99 -9.76
N LYS A 102 12.49 16.30 -9.62
CA LYS A 102 12.85 17.17 -10.73
C LYS A 102 14.30 16.87 -11.15
N PRO A 103 14.67 17.11 -12.42
CA PRO A 103 16.04 16.90 -12.88
C PRO A 103 17.07 17.62 -12.00
N GLY A 104 18.06 16.86 -11.52
CA GLY A 104 19.12 17.37 -10.63
C GLY A 104 18.70 17.50 -9.15
N GLN A 105 17.51 17.01 -8.76
CA GLN A 105 17.00 17.07 -7.39
C GLN A 105 16.88 15.67 -6.73
N GLU A 106 17.58 14.69 -7.28
CA GLU A 106 17.51 13.28 -6.83
C GLU A 106 17.91 13.13 -5.35
N ALA A 107 18.99 13.81 -4.95
CA ALA A 107 19.45 13.80 -3.55
C ALA A 107 18.40 14.41 -2.61
N SER A 108 17.82 15.56 -3.00
CA SER A 108 16.79 16.23 -2.20
C SER A 108 15.53 15.39 -2.04
N ALA A 109 15.12 14.69 -3.10
CA ALA A 109 13.97 13.78 -3.06
C ALA A 109 14.23 12.58 -2.13
N ARG A 110 15.44 12.02 -2.15
CA ARG A 110 15.82 10.95 -1.22
C ARG A 110 15.85 11.44 0.23
N ASP A 111 16.44 12.61 0.49
CA ASP A 111 16.51 13.20 1.82
C ASP A 111 15.13 13.52 2.38
N LEU A 112 14.18 13.93 1.52
CA LEU A 112 12.78 14.09 1.86
C LEU A 112 12.18 12.78 2.37
N LEU A 113 12.37 11.66 1.68
CA LEU A 113 11.87 10.36 2.12
C LEU A 113 12.53 9.90 3.43
N VAL A 114 13.83 10.16 3.62
CA VAL A 114 14.52 9.91 4.89
C VAL A 114 13.91 10.74 6.02
N THR A 115 13.55 12.00 5.75
CA THR A 115 12.89 12.87 6.73
C THR A 115 11.51 12.34 7.12
N ILE A 116 10.71 11.89 6.15
CA ILE A 116 9.40 11.27 6.41
C ILE A 116 9.57 10.02 7.28
N ARG A 117 10.49 9.11 6.91
CA ARG A 117 10.77 7.91 7.70
C ARG A 117 11.17 8.23 9.14
N THR A 118 12.07 9.20 9.31
CA THR A 118 12.54 9.63 10.64
C THR A 118 11.41 10.24 11.47
N SER A 119 10.54 11.04 10.82
CA SER A 119 9.36 11.60 11.48
C SER A 119 8.40 10.50 11.96
N ARG A 120 8.19 9.45 11.15
CA ARG A 120 7.40 8.29 11.54
C ARG A 120 8.01 7.53 12.70
N ALA A 121 9.31 7.22 12.64
CA ALA A 121 10.02 6.56 13.75
C ALA A 121 9.90 7.37 15.04
N GLY A 122 10.07 8.70 14.98
CA GLY A 122 9.90 9.59 16.13
C GLY A 122 8.45 9.60 16.68
N LEU A 123 7.45 9.51 15.83
CA LEU A 123 6.04 9.45 16.26
C LEU A 123 5.77 8.20 17.10
N PHE A 124 6.28 7.04 16.68
CA PHE A 124 6.02 5.76 17.32
C PHE A 124 7.04 5.38 18.42
N ALA A 125 8.13 6.12 18.59
CA ALA A 125 9.18 5.81 19.56
C ALA A 125 8.67 5.66 21.00
N ASN A 126 7.62 6.39 21.38
CA ASN A 126 7.03 6.37 22.72
C ASN A 126 5.64 5.76 22.79
N TYR A 127 5.08 5.39 21.67
CA TYR A 127 3.73 4.83 21.56
C TYR A 127 3.64 3.86 20.39
N ASP A 128 4.16 2.66 20.62
CA ASP A 128 4.14 1.62 19.59
C ASP A 128 2.74 1.00 19.46
N ILE A 129 2.15 1.10 18.26
CA ILE A 129 0.88 0.49 17.91
C ILE A 129 1.16 -0.61 16.89
N TYR A 130 0.93 -1.85 17.29
CA TYR A 130 1.04 -3.02 16.40
C TYR A 130 2.39 -3.14 15.68
N GLY A 131 3.49 -2.79 16.33
CA GLY A 131 4.84 -2.85 15.74
C GLY A 131 5.16 -1.70 14.79
N ALA A 132 4.41 -0.59 14.84
CA ALA A 132 4.61 0.57 13.97
C ALA A 132 5.99 1.21 14.16
N SER A 133 6.57 1.16 15.37
CA SER A 133 7.93 1.64 15.63
C SER A 133 8.96 0.88 14.79
N GLU A 134 8.90 -0.45 14.82
CA GLU A 134 9.80 -1.31 14.07
C GLU A 134 9.64 -1.12 12.55
N LEU A 135 8.40 -1.02 12.06
CA LEU A 135 8.12 -0.77 10.65
C LEU A 135 8.66 0.59 10.18
N ALA A 136 8.56 1.63 11.02
CA ALA A 136 9.10 2.95 10.69
C ALA A 136 10.64 2.97 10.71
N GLU A 137 11.27 2.37 11.73
CA GLU A 137 12.72 2.30 11.86
C GLU A 137 13.36 1.50 10.71
N ASN A 138 12.76 0.37 10.36
CA ASN A 138 13.21 -0.51 9.28
C ASN A 138 12.65 -0.12 7.89
N GLY A 139 11.99 1.02 7.77
CA GLY A 139 11.45 1.52 6.51
C GLY A 139 12.49 1.52 5.38
N VAL A 140 12.14 0.93 4.24
CA VAL A 140 13.04 0.74 3.09
C VAL A 140 12.90 1.89 2.11
N ILE A 141 14.04 2.48 1.70
CA ILE A 141 14.11 3.46 0.61
C ILE A 141 14.94 2.89 -0.52
N TYR A 142 14.36 2.83 -1.73
CA TYR A 142 15.04 2.32 -2.93
C TYR A 142 14.57 3.06 -4.19
N THR A 143 15.17 2.76 -5.33
CA THR A 143 14.77 3.31 -6.64
C THR A 143 14.09 2.23 -7.47
N LEU A 144 13.00 2.61 -8.17
CA LEU A 144 12.28 1.79 -9.13
C LEU A 144 12.07 2.63 -10.40
N GLY A 145 12.86 2.39 -11.44
CA GLY A 145 12.92 3.29 -12.60
C GLY A 145 13.20 4.72 -12.19
N ASP A 146 12.33 5.63 -12.56
CA ASP A 146 12.44 7.07 -12.24
C ASP A 146 11.90 7.43 -10.84
N TYR A 147 11.39 6.44 -10.09
CA TYR A 147 10.78 6.66 -8.78
C TYR A 147 11.75 6.39 -7.64
N TYR A 148 11.71 7.23 -6.62
CA TYR A 148 12.22 6.96 -5.29
C TYR A 148 11.05 6.46 -4.44
N VAL A 149 11.21 5.31 -3.83
CA VAL A 149 10.14 4.59 -3.11
C VAL A 149 10.50 4.49 -1.63
N LEU A 150 9.55 4.82 -0.76
CA LEU A 150 9.61 4.55 0.67
C LEU A 150 8.52 3.55 1.03
N LEU A 151 8.91 2.45 1.67
CA LEU A 151 8.01 1.44 2.21
C LEU A 151 8.16 1.37 3.72
N MET A 152 7.07 1.58 4.44
CA MET A 152 6.91 1.31 5.87
C MET A 152 5.60 0.54 6.04
N ILE A 153 5.63 -0.72 5.65
CA ILE A 153 4.48 -1.62 5.58
C ILE A 153 4.94 -3.06 5.84
N ASN A 154 4.04 -3.89 6.37
CA ASN A 154 4.30 -5.32 6.51
C ASN A 154 4.51 -5.96 5.13
N ASP A 155 5.25 -7.07 5.11
CA ASP A 155 5.52 -7.84 3.90
C ASP A 155 6.14 -6.99 2.76
N THR A 156 7.16 -6.23 3.12
CA THR A 156 7.86 -5.30 2.23
C THR A 156 8.34 -5.95 0.93
N ASP A 157 8.76 -7.22 0.98
CA ASP A 157 9.24 -7.95 -0.21
C ASP A 157 8.10 -8.20 -1.20
N HIS A 158 6.93 -8.64 -0.72
CA HIS A 158 5.75 -8.81 -1.55
C HIS A 158 5.27 -7.47 -2.15
N VAL A 159 5.28 -6.40 -1.35
CA VAL A 159 4.93 -5.05 -1.84
C VAL A 159 5.88 -4.59 -2.94
N ARG A 160 7.18 -4.88 -2.83
CA ARG A 160 8.16 -4.59 -3.90
C ARG A 160 7.88 -5.37 -5.18
N GLU A 161 7.60 -6.67 -5.06
CA GLU A 161 7.23 -7.51 -6.21
C GLU A 161 5.99 -6.96 -6.92
N LEU A 162 4.96 -6.54 -6.19
CA LEU A 162 3.78 -5.90 -6.79
C LEU A 162 4.13 -4.60 -7.50
N LEU A 163 4.91 -3.72 -6.87
CA LEU A 163 5.34 -2.47 -7.52
C LEU A 163 6.13 -2.75 -8.81
N GLU A 164 7.07 -3.69 -8.79
CA GLU A 164 7.87 -4.08 -9.97
C GLU A 164 7.01 -4.71 -11.08
N GLN A 165 5.93 -5.40 -10.72
CA GLN A 165 5.00 -6.00 -11.68
C GLN A 165 4.17 -4.95 -12.43
N TYR A 166 3.71 -3.91 -11.73
CA TYR A 166 2.83 -2.88 -12.29
C TYR A 166 3.58 -1.67 -12.86
N ILE A 167 4.81 -1.45 -12.42
CA ILE A 167 5.66 -0.32 -12.82
C ILE A 167 6.87 -0.87 -13.59
N PRO A 168 6.77 -1.02 -14.91
CA PRO A 168 7.88 -1.50 -15.73
C PRO A 168 9.04 -0.49 -15.70
N THR A 169 10.26 -0.99 -15.50
CA THR A 169 11.53 -0.23 -15.46
C THR A 169 12.28 -0.32 -16.78
#